data_e93c98258b149594c3c0d081d2533270
#
_entry.id   e93c98258b149594c3c0d081d2533270
#
_cell.length_a   1.000
_cell.length_b   1.000
_cell.length_c   1.000
_cell.angle_alpha   90.00
_cell.angle_beta   90.00
_cell.angle_gamma   90.00
#
_symmetry.space_group_name_H-M   'P 1'
#
loop_
_entity.id
_entity.type
_entity.pdbx_description
1 polymer ?
#
loop_
_entity_poly.entity_id
_entity_poly.type
_entity_poly.pdbx_seq_one_letter_code
_entity_poly.pdbx_strand_id
1 'polypeptide(L)'
;MAKGAKKGGRVRDRWRDKQWVIVNKPSGFEPQVPINYIPVTDSAQSKGRIIENTLHDMMKGNPDQSMDQHQIKVFIQIDKITDGVATTIFRGHEYAKEFLRSLIRRGSSMITFTRDYTTMDGHTFRVAIVAFTHRRVNSSKKHEIRLIAQKILSERIPQLTVDQLIQEITGSGSQDIPRETNSKLGADVLNEAKKITAIRHLGIKKTKLISTSESRAVKEAKTVEAAPAAQ
;
A
#
# COMPACT_ATOMS: atom_id res chain seq x y z
N MET A 1 -44.84 10.25 46.42
CA MET A 1 -43.37 10.18 46.39
C MET A 1 -42.90 10.64 45.01
N ALA A 2 -42.38 11.86 44.91
CA ALA A 2 -41.89 12.42 43.65
C ALA A 2 -40.53 11.80 43.32
N LYS A 3 -40.42 11.14 42.16
CA LYS A 3 -39.13 10.68 41.59
C LYS A 3 -38.30 11.89 41.20
N GLY A 4 -37.22 12.13 41.93
CA GLY A 4 -36.25 13.18 41.63
C GLY A 4 -35.69 13.05 40.23
N ALA A 5 -35.86 14.11 39.41
CA ALA A 5 -35.27 14.18 38.08
C ALA A 5 -33.75 14.04 38.19
N LYS A 6 -33.17 13.04 37.53
CA LYS A 6 -31.72 12.89 37.41
C LYS A 6 -31.21 14.16 36.70
N LYS A 7 -30.42 15.00 37.42
CA LYS A 7 -29.69 16.11 36.85
C LYS A 7 -28.80 15.53 35.71
N GLY A 8 -29.09 15.92 34.46
CA GLY A 8 -28.29 15.55 33.31
C GLY A 8 -26.86 16.05 33.56
N GLY A 9 -25.91 15.13 33.69
CA GLY A 9 -24.50 15.44 33.80
C GLY A 9 -24.09 16.23 32.55
N ARG A 10 -23.34 17.33 32.74
CA ARG A 10 -22.80 18.12 31.64
C ARG A 10 -22.00 17.22 30.71
N VAL A 11 -22.41 17.09 29.46
CA VAL A 11 -21.69 16.26 28.48
C VAL A 11 -20.28 16.82 28.34
N ARG A 12 -19.28 16.01 28.73
CA ARG A 12 -17.87 16.40 28.63
C ARG A 12 -17.48 16.49 27.17
N ASP A 13 -16.90 17.61 26.75
CA ASP A 13 -16.39 17.79 25.39
C ASP A 13 -15.13 16.95 25.20
N ARG A 14 -15.26 15.87 24.45
CA ARG A 14 -14.17 14.93 24.16
C ARG A 14 -13.01 15.57 23.37
N TRP A 15 -13.25 16.71 22.70
CA TRP A 15 -12.19 17.41 21.97
C TRP A 15 -11.17 18.09 22.89
N ARG A 16 -11.55 18.48 24.07
CA ARG A 16 -10.66 19.08 25.07
C ARG A 16 -9.57 18.13 25.54
N ASP A 17 -9.84 16.83 25.51
CA ASP A 17 -8.92 15.81 26.01
C ASP A 17 -7.96 15.30 24.90
N LYS A 18 -8.09 15.81 23.67
CA LYS A 18 -7.26 15.36 22.54
C LYS A 18 -5.96 16.16 22.47
N GLN A 19 -4.88 15.41 22.27
CA GLN A 19 -3.55 15.94 22.00
C GLN A 19 -3.20 15.69 20.54
N TRP A 20 -2.47 16.61 19.92
CA TRP A 20 -1.98 16.47 18.57
C TRP A 20 -0.71 15.66 18.56
N VAL A 21 -0.70 14.58 17.81
CA VAL A 21 0.45 13.69 17.61
C VAL A 21 0.98 13.90 16.21
N ILE A 22 2.29 14.06 16.11
CA ILE A 22 3.02 14.18 14.84
C ILE A 22 3.20 12.80 14.25
N VAL A 23 2.89 12.65 12.95
CA VAL A 23 3.04 11.38 12.22
C VAL A 23 4.23 11.46 11.30
N ASN A 24 5.24 10.63 11.53
CA ASN A 24 6.42 10.51 10.69
C ASN A 24 6.17 9.55 9.50
N LYS A 25 6.95 9.74 8.44
CA LYS A 25 6.97 8.82 7.30
C LYS A 25 7.49 7.44 7.73
N PRO A 26 7.06 6.33 7.09
CA PRO A 26 7.73 5.03 7.24
C PRO A 26 9.15 5.07 6.62
N SER A 27 10.00 4.13 7.03
CA SER A 27 11.45 4.09 6.70
C SER A 27 11.76 4.19 5.20
N GLY A 28 10.92 3.63 4.33
CA GLY A 28 11.12 3.64 2.88
C GLY A 28 10.94 4.99 2.17
N PHE A 29 10.54 6.06 2.90
CA PHE A 29 10.34 7.39 2.31
C PHE A 29 11.31 8.41 2.92
N GLU A 30 12.28 8.84 2.16
CA GLU A 30 13.21 9.92 2.53
C GLU A 30 12.78 11.25 1.88
N PRO A 31 13.09 12.42 2.47
CA PRO A 31 13.58 12.64 3.83
C PRO A 31 12.52 12.38 4.90
N GLN A 32 12.94 12.09 6.13
CA GLN A 32 12.07 11.87 7.29
C GLN A 32 11.46 13.19 7.78
N VAL A 33 10.40 13.62 7.11
CA VAL A 33 9.66 14.84 7.45
C VAL A 33 8.28 14.44 7.99
N PRO A 34 7.75 15.14 9.02
CA PRO A 34 6.39 14.89 9.48
C PRO A 34 5.38 15.13 8.34
N ILE A 35 4.40 14.22 8.24
CA ILE A 35 3.40 14.29 7.16
C ILE A 35 2.11 14.91 7.66
N ASN A 36 1.60 14.38 8.76
CA ASN A 36 0.28 14.73 9.29
C ASN A 36 0.30 14.91 10.80
N TYR A 37 -0.71 15.64 11.28
CA TYR A 37 -1.03 15.77 12.70
C TYR A 37 -2.36 15.08 12.97
N ILE A 38 -2.40 14.21 13.97
CA ILE A 38 -3.60 13.45 14.32
C ILE A 38 -4.03 13.75 15.73
N PRO A 39 -5.32 14.04 15.96
CA PRO A 39 -5.85 14.19 17.30
C PRO A 39 -6.03 12.82 17.97
N VAL A 40 -5.38 12.61 19.09
CA VAL A 40 -5.35 11.37 19.87
C VAL A 40 -5.74 11.67 21.31
N THR A 41 -6.63 10.86 21.89
CA THR A 41 -6.95 10.93 23.32
C THR A 41 -6.02 10.01 24.10
N ASP A 42 -5.90 8.74 23.66
CA ASP A 42 -5.08 7.73 24.30
C ASP A 42 -4.10 7.12 23.28
N SER A 43 -2.82 7.14 23.60
CA SER A 43 -1.75 6.61 22.74
C SER A 43 -1.94 5.11 22.43
N ALA A 44 -2.37 4.33 23.43
CA ALA A 44 -2.58 2.88 23.27
C ALA A 44 -3.70 2.54 22.27
N GLN A 45 -4.80 3.30 22.26
CA GLN A 45 -5.93 3.08 21.35
C GLN A 45 -5.63 3.50 19.89
N SER A 46 -4.60 4.30 19.69
CA SER A 46 -4.21 4.81 18.37
C SER A 46 -3.30 3.84 17.62
N LYS A 47 -2.77 2.81 18.28
CA LYS A 47 -2.00 1.75 17.62
C LYS A 47 -2.87 1.02 16.59
N GLY A 48 -2.32 0.80 15.40
CA GLY A 48 -3.03 0.14 14.31
C GLY A 48 -3.93 1.04 13.46
N ARG A 49 -4.10 2.32 13.82
CA ARG A 49 -4.86 3.29 13.02
C ARG A 49 -4.19 3.50 11.67
N ILE A 50 -5.00 3.47 10.60
CA ILE A 50 -4.53 3.65 9.22
C ILE A 50 -4.79 5.09 8.81
N ILE A 51 -3.79 5.69 8.17
CA ILE A 51 -3.82 7.05 7.63
C ILE A 51 -3.65 6.95 6.13
N GLU A 52 -4.48 7.68 5.38
CA GLU A 52 -4.43 7.78 3.94
C GLU A 52 -3.78 9.12 3.55
N ASN A 53 -2.73 9.06 2.72
CA ASN A 53 -2.06 10.21 2.16
C ASN A 53 -1.86 10.01 0.65
N THR A 54 -1.63 11.10 -0.08
CA THR A 54 -1.19 10.99 -1.48
C THR A 54 0.31 10.72 -1.53
N LEU A 55 0.79 10.06 -2.59
CA LEU A 55 2.23 9.88 -2.79
C LEU A 55 2.95 11.23 -2.90
N HIS A 56 2.30 12.23 -3.51
CA HIS A 56 2.83 13.59 -3.57
C HIS A 56 3.11 14.18 -2.18
N ASP A 57 2.20 13.99 -1.21
CA ASP A 57 2.42 14.46 0.17
C ASP A 57 3.55 13.67 0.85
N MET A 58 3.68 12.38 0.54
CA MET A 58 4.77 11.55 1.06
C MET A 58 6.13 11.96 0.52
N MET A 59 6.17 12.48 -0.72
CA MET A 59 7.41 12.89 -1.39
C MET A 59 7.75 14.38 -1.16
N LYS A 60 7.01 15.09 -0.32
CA LYS A 60 7.35 16.48 0.05
C LYS A 60 8.79 16.57 0.54
N GLY A 61 9.54 17.50 -0.07
CA GLY A 61 10.97 17.68 0.21
C GLY A 61 11.90 17.02 -0.81
N ASN A 62 11.41 16.21 -1.73
CA ASN A 62 12.20 15.66 -2.83
C ASN A 62 12.12 16.56 -4.06
N PRO A 63 13.24 16.79 -4.78
CA PRO A 63 13.25 17.61 -5.99
C PRO A 63 12.47 16.98 -7.15
N ASP A 64 12.30 15.64 -7.15
CA ASP A 64 11.69 14.87 -8.23
C ASP A 64 10.16 14.72 -8.08
N GLN A 65 9.47 15.75 -7.57
CA GLN A 65 8.03 15.72 -7.46
C GLN A 65 7.36 15.84 -8.83
N SER A 66 6.55 14.84 -9.19
CA SER A 66 5.73 14.85 -10.41
C SER A 66 4.25 14.97 -10.10
N MET A 67 3.49 15.57 -11.04
CA MET A 67 2.02 15.66 -10.91
C MET A 67 1.34 14.28 -10.89
N ASP A 68 1.96 13.26 -11.46
CA ASP A 68 1.43 11.90 -11.49
C ASP A 68 1.38 11.25 -10.09
N GLN A 69 2.15 11.77 -9.13
CA GLN A 69 2.15 11.27 -7.75
C GLN A 69 0.83 11.51 -7.00
N HIS A 70 -0.02 12.43 -7.46
CA HIS A 70 -1.38 12.60 -6.93
C HIS A 70 -2.32 11.43 -7.28
N GLN A 71 -1.96 10.63 -8.29
CA GLN A 71 -2.75 9.49 -8.74
C GLN A 71 -2.61 8.26 -7.83
N ILE A 72 -1.66 8.30 -6.90
CA ILE A 72 -1.33 7.19 -6.00
C ILE A 72 -1.64 7.59 -4.57
N LYS A 73 -2.45 6.79 -3.90
CA LYS A 73 -2.75 6.88 -2.47
C LYS A 73 -1.88 5.91 -1.71
N VAL A 74 -1.27 6.35 -0.63
CA VAL A 74 -0.43 5.55 0.26
C VAL A 74 -1.12 5.42 1.61
N PHE A 75 -1.18 4.19 2.11
CA PHE A 75 -1.73 3.86 3.42
C PHE A 75 -0.59 3.55 4.37
N ILE A 76 -0.55 4.27 5.47
CA ILE A 76 0.40 4.08 6.55
C ILE A 76 -0.35 3.70 7.83
N GLN A 77 0.25 2.83 8.63
CA GLN A 77 -0.32 2.37 9.89
C GLN A 77 0.55 2.82 11.05
N ILE A 78 -0.06 3.35 12.11
CA ILE A 78 0.64 3.71 13.35
C ILE A 78 1.05 2.43 14.08
N ASP A 79 2.32 2.31 14.38
CA ASP A 79 2.86 1.22 15.21
C ASP A 79 2.94 1.64 16.67
N LYS A 80 3.69 2.69 16.99
CA LYS A 80 3.89 3.19 18.36
C LYS A 80 3.82 4.70 18.38
N ILE A 81 3.45 5.24 19.54
CA ILE A 81 3.49 6.69 19.82
C ILE A 81 4.40 6.88 21.02
N THR A 82 5.48 7.62 20.83
CA THR A 82 6.45 8.03 21.85
C THR A 82 6.59 9.54 21.83
N ASP A 83 6.46 10.19 23.00
CA ASP A 83 6.68 11.63 23.18
C ASP A 83 5.92 12.53 22.17
N GLY A 84 4.69 12.15 21.83
CA GLY A 84 3.87 12.90 20.87
C GLY A 84 4.23 12.69 19.40
N VAL A 85 5.15 11.76 19.11
CA VAL A 85 5.54 11.36 17.75
C VAL A 85 5.10 9.92 17.48
N ALA A 86 4.40 9.71 16.37
CA ALA A 86 3.96 8.39 15.92
C ALA A 86 4.94 7.82 14.90
N THR A 87 5.50 6.64 15.19
CA THR A 87 6.21 5.82 14.23
C THR A 87 5.20 5.03 13.40
N THR A 88 5.48 4.88 12.11
CA THR A 88 4.53 4.28 11.16
C THR A 88 5.16 3.15 10.35
N ILE A 89 4.30 2.24 9.91
CA ILE A 89 4.64 1.13 9.02
C ILE A 89 3.89 1.32 7.70
N PHE A 90 4.53 1.01 6.58
CA PHE A 90 3.89 0.98 5.28
C PHE A 90 2.84 -0.14 5.20
N ARG A 91 1.59 0.25 5.01
CA ARG A 91 0.45 -0.69 4.89
C ARG A 91 0.18 -1.09 3.45
N GLY A 92 0.48 -0.21 2.52
CA GLY A 92 0.28 -0.43 1.09
C GLY A 92 -0.02 0.84 0.33
N HIS A 93 -0.30 0.69 -0.95
CA HIS A 93 -0.74 1.79 -1.82
C HIS A 93 -1.92 1.35 -2.69
N GLU A 94 -2.60 2.32 -3.26
CA GLU A 94 -3.69 2.09 -4.22
C GLU A 94 -3.76 3.25 -5.22
N TYR A 95 -4.05 2.95 -6.48
CA TYR A 95 -4.37 3.98 -7.46
C TYR A 95 -5.67 4.70 -7.10
N ALA A 96 -5.70 6.02 -7.28
CA ALA A 96 -6.91 6.80 -7.14
C ALA A 96 -8.00 6.27 -8.08
N LYS A 97 -9.26 6.24 -7.59
CA LYS A 97 -10.39 5.71 -8.37
C LYS A 97 -10.61 6.50 -9.66
N GLU A 98 -10.38 7.79 -9.61
CA GLU A 98 -10.50 8.73 -10.73
C GLU A 98 -9.48 8.39 -11.81
N PHE A 99 -8.25 8.14 -11.43
CA PHE A 99 -7.19 7.72 -12.34
C PHE A 99 -7.52 6.39 -13.03
N LEU A 100 -7.96 5.38 -12.27
CA LEU A 100 -8.38 4.09 -12.86
C LEU A 100 -9.54 4.25 -13.85
N ARG A 101 -10.50 5.13 -13.55
CA ARG A 101 -11.63 5.40 -14.45
C ARG A 101 -11.17 6.09 -15.75
N SER A 102 -10.19 6.98 -15.69
CA SER A 102 -9.64 7.64 -16.89
C SER A 102 -8.94 6.66 -17.84
N LEU A 103 -8.40 5.56 -17.29
CA LEU A 103 -7.72 4.53 -18.08
C LEU A 103 -8.68 3.59 -18.81
N ILE A 104 -9.95 3.50 -18.41
CA ILE A 104 -10.94 2.62 -19.03
C ILE A 104 -11.47 3.26 -20.31
N ARG A 105 -11.34 2.55 -21.44
CA ARG A 105 -11.84 3.00 -22.77
C ARG A 105 -12.57 1.87 -23.49
N ARG A 106 -13.57 2.23 -24.30
CA ARG A 106 -14.23 1.27 -25.19
C ARG A 106 -13.23 0.70 -26.19
N GLY A 107 -13.37 -0.59 -26.55
CA GLY A 107 -12.48 -1.27 -27.49
C GLY A 107 -11.13 -1.69 -26.90
N SER A 108 -10.83 -1.37 -25.63
CA SER A 108 -9.65 -1.87 -24.91
C SER A 108 -9.99 -3.04 -23.98
N SER A 109 -8.98 -3.83 -23.60
CA SER A 109 -9.12 -4.88 -22.60
C SER A 109 -8.41 -4.48 -21.32
N MET A 110 -9.09 -4.67 -20.19
CA MET A 110 -8.48 -4.59 -18.86
C MET A 110 -8.07 -6.00 -18.42
N ILE A 111 -6.83 -6.16 -17.99
CA ILE A 111 -6.26 -7.40 -17.48
C ILE A 111 -5.86 -7.14 -16.04
N THR A 112 -6.42 -7.90 -15.12
CA THR A 112 -6.09 -7.82 -13.70
C THR A 112 -5.48 -9.13 -13.23
N PHE A 113 -4.51 -9.02 -12.34
CA PHE A 113 -3.85 -10.15 -11.71
C PHE A 113 -3.55 -9.77 -10.26
N THR A 114 -3.85 -10.66 -9.31
CA THR A 114 -3.63 -10.43 -7.88
C THR A 114 -3.03 -11.68 -7.28
N ARG A 115 -1.91 -11.51 -6.53
CA ARG A 115 -1.25 -12.61 -5.81
C ARG A 115 -0.54 -12.11 -4.56
N ASP A 116 -0.29 -13.02 -3.64
CA ASP A 116 0.43 -12.76 -2.41
C ASP A 116 1.90 -13.14 -2.60
N TYR A 117 2.80 -12.27 -2.15
CA TYR A 117 4.25 -12.44 -2.22
C TYR A 117 4.86 -12.11 -0.86
N THR A 118 5.91 -12.84 -0.50
CA THR A 118 6.67 -12.60 0.72
C THR A 118 7.98 -11.91 0.35
N THR A 119 8.32 -10.81 1.04
CA THR A 119 9.59 -10.09 0.89
C THR A 119 10.71 -10.80 1.67
N MET A 120 11.96 -10.38 1.44
CA MET A 120 13.12 -10.88 2.17
C MET A 120 12.97 -10.72 3.69
N ASP A 121 12.33 -9.65 4.14
CA ASP A 121 12.07 -9.35 5.57
C ASP A 121 10.96 -10.23 6.19
N GLY A 122 10.39 -11.17 5.44
CA GLY A 122 9.29 -12.03 5.91
C GLY A 122 7.90 -11.38 5.93
N HIS A 123 7.76 -10.14 5.44
CA HIS A 123 6.47 -9.48 5.29
C HIS A 123 5.73 -10.00 4.05
N THR A 124 4.43 -10.31 4.20
CA THR A 124 3.61 -10.78 3.09
C THR A 124 2.74 -9.65 2.55
N PHE A 125 2.91 -9.33 1.27
CA PHE A 125 2.13 -8.33 0.55
C PHE A 125 1.25 -8.96 -0.51
N ARG A 126 0.00 -8.53 -0.57
CA ARG A 126 -0.89 -8.78 -1.70
C ARG A 126 -0.68 -7.71 -2.74
N VAL A 127 -0.20 -8.11 -3.91
CA VAL A 127 0.08 -7.23 -5.04
C VAL A 127 -0.96 -7.46 -6.12
N ALA A 128 -1.61 -6.39 -6.57
CA ALA A 128 -2.56 -6.39 -7.67
C ALA A 128 -2.03 -5.54 -8.82
N ILE A 129 -1.80 -6.17 -9.97
CA ILE A 129 -1.41 -5.50 -11.22
C ILE A 129 -2.65 -5.24 -12.06
N VAL A 130 -2.61 -4.15 -12.81
CA VAL A 130 -3.58 -3.83 -13.86
C VAL A 130 -2.85 -3.48 -15.13
N ALA A 131 -3.30 -4.03 -16.25
CA ALA A 131 -2.83 -3.67 -17.59
C ALA A 131 -4.02 -3.29 -18.48
N PHE A 132 -3.85 -2.22 -19.25
CA PHE A 132 -4.82 -1.74 -20.23
C PHE A 132 -4.20 -1.81 -21.62
N THR A 133 -4.85 -2.51 -22.54
CA THR A 133 -4.40 -2.69 -23.91
C THR A 133 -4.94 -1.59 -24.82
N HIS A 134 -4.28 -1.33 -25.95
CA HIS A 134 -4.80 -0.39 -26.96
C HIS A 134 -6.05 -0.92 -27.65
N ARG A 135 -6.09 -2.22 -27.95
CA ARG A 135 -7.18 -2.90 -28.65
C ARG A 135 -7.69 -4.07 -27.82
N ARG A 136 -8.89 -4.56 -28.16
CA ARG A 136 -9.45 -5.76 -27.53
C ARG A 136 -8.58 -6.98 -27.80
N VAL A 137 -8.31 -7.76 -26.79
CA VAL A 137 -7.41 -8.92 -26.81
C VAL A 137 -8.17 -10.19 -26.42
N ASN A 138 -7.83 -11.31 -27.04
CA ASN A 138 -8.39 -12.63 -26.77
C ASN A 138 -8.00 -13.13 -25.36
N SER A 139 -8.75 -14.11 -24.85
CA SER A 139 -8.54 -14.68 -23.50
C SER A 139 -7.17 -15.34 -23.35
N SER A 140 -6.68 -16.04 -24.38
CA SER A 140 -5.36 -16.70 -24.38
C SER A 140 -4.23 -15.71 -24.13
N LYS A 141 -4.18 -14.60 -24.88
CA LYS A 141 -3.17 -13.54 -24.68
C LYS A 141 -3.30 -12.85 -23.32
N LYS A 142 -4.53 -12.69 -22.81
CA LYS A 142 -4.73 -12.15 -21.43
C LYS A 142 -4.16 -13.09 -20.38
N HIS A 143 -4.30 -14.40 -20.58
CA HIS A 143 -3.74 -15.42 -19.69
C HIS A 143 -2.22 -15.40 -19.73
N GLU A 144 -1.62 -15.35 -20.90
CA GLU A 144 -0.19 -15.28 -21.12
C GLU A 144 0.45 -14.06 -20.42
N ILE A 145 -0.17 -12.87 -20.54
CA ILE A 145 0.28 -11.66 -19.85
C ILE A 145 0.24 -11.85 -18.32
N ARG A 146 -0.79 -12.54 -17.78
CA ARG A 146 -0.85 -12.82 -16.34
C ARG A 146 0.26 -13.78 -15.89
N LEU A 147 0.60 -14.79 -16.70
CA LEU A 147 1.70 -15.71 -16.40
C LEU A 147 3.05 -15.00 -16.40
N ILE A 148 3.30 -14.11 -17.37
CA ILE A 148 4.52 -13.29 -17.40
C ILE A 148 4.61 -12.41 -16.15
N ALA A 149 3.53 -11.70 -15.82
CA ALA A 149 3.49 -10.87 -14.63
C ALA A 149 3.75 -11.69 -13.35
N GLN A 150 3.16 -12.88 -13.26
CA GLN A 150 3.37 -13.80 -12.14
C GLN A 150 4.83 -14.21 -12.03
N LYS A 151 5.46 -14.63 -13.14
CA LYS A 151 6.85 -15.09 -13.19
C LYS A 151 7.79 -13.99 -12.70
N ILE A 152 7.74 -12.81 -13.31
CA ILE A 152 8.62 -11.67 -12.97
C ILE A 152 8.48 -11.28 -11.50
N LEU A 153 7.25 -11.16 -11.00
CA LEU A 153 7.03 -10.77 -9.60
C LEU A 153 7.48 -11.85 -8.62
N SER A 154 7.30 -13.15 -8.95
CA SER A 154 7.74 -14.23 -8.07
C SER A 154 9.27 -14.36 -8.01
N GLU A 155 9.99 -13.87 -9.00
CA GLU A 155 11.45 -13.83 -9.02
C GLU A 155 12.00 -12.59 -8.30
N ARG A 156 11.36 -11.42 -8.50
CA ARG A 156 11.86 -10.13 -8.00
C ARG A 156 11.49 -9.85 -6.54
N ILE A 157 10.21 -9.99 -6.16
CA ILE A 157 9.74 -9.54 -4.85
C ILE A 157 10.41 -10.24 -3.67
N PRO A 158 10.71 -11.56 -3.71
CA PRO A 158 11.39 -12.23 -2.60
C PRO A 158 12.84 -11.75 -2.36
N GLN A 159 13.45 -11.08 -3.33
CA GLN A 159 14.81 -10.55 -3.23
C GLN A 159 14.84 -9.13 -2.64
N LEU A 160 13.68 -8.46 -2.53
CA LEU A 160 13.56 -7.08 -2.09
C LEU A 160 13.25 -6.99 -0.59
N THR A 161 13.85 -6.00 0.07
CA THR A 161 13.42 -5.54 1.39
C THR A 161 12.14 -4.70 1.27
N VAL A 162 11.44 -4.45 2.38
CA VAL A 162 10.22 -3.62 2.35
C VAL A 162 10.50 -2.22 1.82
N ASP A 163 11.61 -1.61 2.22
CA ASP A 163 11.98 -0.26 1.79
C ASP A 163 12.30 -0.19 0.29
N GLN A 164 13.03 -1.18 -0.23
CA GLN A 164 13.28 -1.31 -1.67
C GLN A 164 11.98 -1.56 -2.45
N LEU A 165 11.09 -2.41 -1.92
CA LEU A 165 9.78 -2.65 -2.51
C LEU A 165 8.96 -1.36 -2.63
N ILE A 166 8.97 -0.52 -1.58
CA ILE A 166 8.31 0.80 -1.60
C ILE A 166 8.89 1.67 -2.72
N GLN A 167 10.21 1.78 -2.81
CA GLN A 167 10.88 2.58 -3.84
C GLN A 167 10.58 2.08 -5.26
N GLU A 168 10.59 0.77 -5.48
CA GLU A 168 10.28 0.19 -6.79
C GLU A 168 8.80 0.35 -7.18
N ILE A 169 7.88 0.32 -6.23
CA ILE A 169 6.44 0.53 -6.48
C ILE A 169 6.14 2.01 -6.74
N THR A 170 6.73 2.91 -5.96
CA THR A 170 6.45 4.35 -6.06
C THR A 170 7.22 5.01 -7.21
N GLY A 171 8.19 4.30 -7.79
CA GLY A 171 9.06 4.85 -8.84
C GLY A 171 10.01 5.93 -8.35
N SER A 172 10.17 6.07 -7.05
CA SER A 172 11.05 7.08 -6.45
C SER A 172 12.51 6.83 -6.83
N GLY A 173 13.17 7.87 -7.31
CA GLY A 173 14.61 7.82 -7.64
C GLY A 173 14.96 7.19 -8.99
N SER A 174 14.02 7.06 -9.93
CA SER A 174 14.29 6.49 -11.25
C SER A 174 13.84 7.42 -12.36
N GLN A 175 14.79 7.94 -13.13
CA GLN A 175 14.52 8.78 -14.30
C GLN A 175 14.10 7.96 -15.54
N ASP A 176 14.34 6.65 -15.57
CA ASP A 176 14.14 5.78 -16.73
C ASP A 176 12.80 4.98 -16.72
N ILE A 177 11.78 5.48 -16.02
CA ILE A 177 10.49 4.79 -16.01
C ILE A 177 9.68 5.18 -17.25
N PRO A 178 9.23 4.19 -18.08
CA PRO A 178 8.38 4.47 -19.23
C PRO A 178 7.08 5.19 -18.81
N ARG A 179 6.58 6.11 -19.65
CA ARG A 179 5.33 6.85 -19.39
C ARG A 179 4.09 5.96 -19.24
N GLU A 180 4.17 4.74 -19.72
CA GLU A 180 3.08 3.76 -19.62
C GLU A 180 3.00 3.06 -18.27
N THR A 181 3.95 3.32 -17.35
CA THR A 181 3.96 2.73 -16.01
C THR A 181 4.48 3.71 -14.98
N ASN A 182 4.06 3.54 -13.72
CA ASN A 182 4.48 4.38 -12.59
C ASN A 182 5.45 3.65 -11.64
N SER A 183 5.95 2.48 -12.01
CA SER A 183 6.80 1.66 -11.14
C SER A 183 7.86 0.89 -11.92
N LYS A 184 9.02 0.66 -11.31
CA LYS A 184 10.09 -0.16 -11.91
C LYS A 184 9.64 -1.59 -12.17
N LEU A 185 9.03 -2.24 -11.18
CA LEU A 185 8.45 -3.59 -11.34
C LEU A 185 7.43 -3.63 -12.47
N GLY A 186 6.64 -2.55 -12.64
CA GLY A 186 5.73 -2.41 -13.75
C GLY A 186 6.44 -2.31 -15.10
N ALA A 187 7.60 -1.66 -15.17
CA ALA A 187 8.39 -1.52 -16.39
C ALA A 187 8.92 -2.87 -16.88
N ASP A 188 9.43 -3.71 -15.99
CA ASP A 188 9.91 -5.05 -16.34
C ASP A 188 8.78 -5.90 -16.95
N VAL A 189 7.61 -5.92 -16.29
CA VAL A 189 6.43 -6.64 -16.79
C VAL A 189 5.94 -6.03 -18.11
N LEU A 190 5.97 -4.71 -18.25
CA LEU A 190 5.56 -4.00 -19.47
C LEU A 190 6.43 -4.40 -20.68
N ASN A 191 7.75 -4.45 -20.50
CA ASN A 191 8.69 -4.79 -21.56
C ASN A 191 8.43 -6.20 -22.11
N GLU A 192 8.19 -7.16 -21.24
CA GLU A 192 7.85 -8.52 -21.65
C GLU A 192 6.44 -8.62 -22.27
N ALA A 193 5.47 -7.96 -21.69
CA ALA A 193 4.10 -7.99 -22.14
C ALA A 193 3.89 -7.24 -23.49
N LYS A 194 4.71 -6.24 -23.81
CA LYS A 194 4.74 -5.56 -25.12
C LYS A 194 5.07 -6.53 -26.26
N LYS A 195 5.80 -7.61 -26.02
CA LYS A 195 6.09 -8.65 -27.04
C LYS A 195 4.81 -9.38 -27.52
N ILE A 196 3.77 -9.42 -26.67
CA ILE A 196 2.50 -10.13 -26.99
C ILE A 196 1.48 -9.18 -27.62
N THR A 197 1.36 -7.96 -27.06
CA THR A 197 0.34 -6.99 -27.49
C THR A 197 0.73 -5.55 -27.14
N ALA A 198 0.18 -4.59 -27.87
CA ALA A 198 0.36 -3.17 -27.56
C ALA A 198 -0.38 -2.82 -26.27
N ILE A 199 0.36 -2.46 -25.24
CA ILE A 199 -0.14 -2.06 -23.93
C ILE A 199 -0.10 -0.53 -23.82
N ARG A 200 -1.19 0.06 -23.34
CA ARG A 200 -1.28 1.51 -23.13
C ARG A 200 -0.81 1.93 -21.75
N HIS A 201 -1.17 1.15 -20.75
CA HIS A 201 -0.76 1.37 -19.36
C HIS A 201 -0.65 0.03 -18.64
N LEU A 202 0.41 -0.15 -17.87
CA LEU A 202 0.59 -1.28 -16.98
C LEU A 202 1.18 -0.75 -15.68
N GLY A 203 0.58 -1.13 -14.57
CA GLY A 203 1.09 -0.70 -13.28
C GLY A 203 0.56 -1.54 -12.12
N ILE A 204 1.13 -1.33 -10.96
CA ILE A 204 0.68 -1.95 -9.73
C ILE A 204 -0.49 -1.12 -9.19
N LYS A 205 -1.71 -1.63 -9.39
CA LYS A 205 -2.94 -0.96 -8.96
C LYS A 205 -3.01 -0.82 -7.45
N LYS A 206 -2.62 -1.87 -6.74
CA LYS A 206 -2.78 -1.94 -5.28
C LYS A 206 -1.75 -2.87 -4.67
N THR A 207 -1.19 -2.46 -3.54
CA THR A 207 -0.50 -3.36 -2.61
C THR A 207 -1.17 -3.29 -1.26
N LYS A 208 -1.16 -4.40 -0.52
CA LYS A 208 -1.70 -4.46 0.84
C LYS A 208 -0.84 -5.41 1.68
N LEU A 209 -0.36 -4.93 2.80
CA LEU A 209 0.29 -5.76 3.81
C LEU A 209 -0.75 -6.71 4.43
N ILE A 210 -0.53 -8.02 4.34
CA ILE A 210 -1.38 -9.06 4.91
C ILE A 210 -0.88 -9.45 6.28
N SER A 211 0.41 -9.79 6.37
CA SER A 211 1.05 -10.19 7.62
C SER A 211 2.43 -9.56 7.73
N THR A 212 2.75 -9.12 8.94
CA THR A 212 4.10 -8.75 9.34
C THR A 212 4.89 -10.00 9.73
N SER A 213 6.22 -9.96 9.69
CA SER A 213 7.08 -11.06 10.14
C SER A 213 6.74 -11.50 11.56
N GLU A 214 6.52 -10.55 12.48
CA GLU A 214 6.13 -10.83 13.87
C GLU A 214 4.77 -11.54 13.97
N SER A 215 3.76 -11.08 13.22
CA SER A 215 2.42 -11.69 13.22
C SER A 215 2.40 -13.09 12.62
N ARG A 216 3.33 -13.38 11.72
CA ARG A 216 3.51 -14.71 11.12
C ARG A 216 4.14 -15.67 12.13
N ALA A 217 5.21 -15.27 12.80
CA ALA A 217 5.85 -16.07 13.84
C ALA A 217 4.87 -16.44 14.98
N VAL A 218 4.02 -15.48 15.40
CA VAL A 218 2.98 -15.74 16.41
C VAL A 218 1.91 -16.71 15.91
N LYS A 219 1.54 -16.66 14.63
CA LYS A 219 0.57 -17.60 14.05
C LYS A 219 1.15 -19.01 13.91
N GLU A 220 2.38 -19.12 13.46
CA GLU A 220 3.10 -20.40 13.33
C GLU A 220 3.29 -21.07 14.71
N ALA A 221 3.66 -20.30 15.74
CA ALA A 221 3.76 -20.78 17.11
C ALA A 221 2.40 -21.32 17.63
N LYS A 222 1.30 -20.59 17.40
CA LYS A 222 -0.05 -21.05 17.78
C LYS A 222 -0.53 -22.28 17.03
N THR A 223 -0.08 -22.46 15.78
CA THR A 223 -0.48 -23.63 14.96
C THR A 223 0.29 -24.88 15.44
N VAL A 224 1.53 -24.70 15.89
CA VAL A 224 2.33 -25.80 16.48
C VAL A 224 1.76 -26.22 17.84
N GLU A 225 1.30 -25.27 18.66
CA GLU A 225 0.64 -25.57 19.95
C GLU A 225 -0.75 -26.23 19.80
N ALA A 226 -1.47 -25.94 18.70
CA ALA A 226 -2.80 -26.47 18.42
C ALA A 226 -2.81 -27.83 17.70
N ALA A 227 -1.65 -28.39 17.32
CA ALA A 227 -1.56 -29.73 16.78
C ALA A 227 -1.69 -30.74 17.93
N PRO A 228 -2.83 -31.46 18.09
CA PRO A 228 -2.95 -32.49 19.12
C PRO A 228 -1.95 -33.59 18.82
N ALA A 229 -1.21 -34.03 19.85
CA ALA A 229 -0.40 -35.23 19.80
C ALA A 229 -1.34 -36.41 19.44
N ALA A 230 -1.36 -36.78 18.16
CA ALA A 230 -1.94 -38.03 17.73
C ALA A 230 -0.92 -39.12 18.09
N GLN A 231 -1.15 -39.77 19.22
CA GLN A 231 -0.68 -41.12 19.54
C GLN A 231 -1.76 -42.09 19.22
#